data_19701f3912aa64c38e6e0ec44e12e903
#
_entry.id   19701f3912aa64c38e6e0ec44e12e903
#
_cell.length_a   1.000
_cell.length_b   1.000
_cell.length_c   1.000
_cell.angle_alpha   90.00
_cell.angle_beta   90.00
_cell.angle_gamma   90.00
#
_symmetry.space_group_name_H-M   'P 1'
#
loop_
_entity.id
_entity.type
_entity.pdbx_description
1 polymer ?
#
loop_
_entity_poly.entity_id
_entity_poly.type
_entity_poly.pdbx_seq_one_letter_code
_entity_poly.pdbx_strand_id
1 'polypeptide(L)'
;MELFKRATSWTPKTTIYYGWIVIAVGALGTYASSGSAQVTLAGIQTLIFEDTGWDRSTIALGITIGTWVAGLLTPVFGKIADTHGPRLAMPLTSLIVGVCFYWIGGMSAIWHFYVAYIIARGLGNPVLIGVMPRTVAVNFFDRKRNLALGIVSMARPCFGAINVQLITLISTWSSWRTAYKLLGVYSILLTIPLSLFIRKDPESIGLLPDGEKPKLSNQESFIKSEEVADIDKHIWSAREAAKTFTLWAIVSAEFLI
;
A
#
# COMPACT_ATOMS: atom_id res chain seq x y z
N MET A 1 20.07 1.56 20.31
CA MET A 1 19.73 2.64 19.39
C MET A 1 20.68 2.69 18.18
N GLU A 2 21.99 2.41 18.33
CA GLU A 2 22.96 2.37 17.21
C GLU A 2 22.75 1.21 16.23
N LEU A 3 22.38 0.01 16.70
CA LEU A 3 22.06 -1.13 15.83
C LEU A 3 20.87 -0.84 14.91
N PHE A 4 19.88 -0.11 15.42
CA PHE A 4 18.72 0.31 14.63
C PHE A 4 19.14 1.35 13.57
N LYS A 5 20.02 2.30 13.92
CA LYS A 5 20.59 3.27 12.95
C LYS A 5 21.43 2.59 11.87
N ARG A 6 22.25 1.58 12.21
CA ARG A 6 23.04 0.81 11.22
C ARG A 6 22.17 -0.03 10.30
N ALA A 7 21.13 -0.69 10.81
CA ALA A 7 20.15 -1.40 9.97
C ALA A 7 19.38 -0.45 9.07
N THR A 8 19.18 0.79 9.52
CA THR A 8 18.43 1.80 8.76
C THR A 8 19.25 2.53 7.69
N SER A 9 20.59 2.50 7.75
CA SER A 9 21.46 3.07 6.72
C SER A 9 21.97 2.05 5.71
N TRP A 10 21.66 0.75 5.90
CA TRP A 10 22.10 -0.30 5.00
C TRP A 10 21.34 -0.25 3.67
N THR A 11 22.08 -0.13 2.56
CA THR A 11 21.55 -0.24 1.21
C THR A 11 22.31 -1.36 0.49
N PRO A 12 21.63 -2.35 -0.09
CA PRO A 12 22.31 -3.36 -0.88
C PRO A 12 22.94 -2.70 -2.12
N LYS A 13 24.23 -2.97 -2.35
CA LYS A 13 24.89 -2.61 -3.60
C LYS A 13 24.37 -3.54 -4.68
N THR A 14 23.40 -3.08 -5.46
CA THR A 14 22.79 -3.84 -6.55
C THR A 14 23.14 -3.22 -7.89
N THR A 15 23.26 -4.05 -8.93
CA THR A 15 23.36 -3.63 -10.32
C THR A 15 22.07 -3.00 -10.85
N ILE A 16 20.96 -3.26 -10.18
CA ILE A 16 19.63 -2.72 -10.52
C ILE A 16 19.39 -1.46 -9.69
N TYR A 17 18.79 -0.44 -10.28
CA TYR A 17 18.41 0.77 -9.58
C TYR A 17 17.50 0.43 -8.36
N TYR A 18 17.87 0.98 -7.20
CA TYR A 18 17.23 0.67 -5.92
C TYR A 18 15.71 0.94 -5.92
N GLY A 19 15.24 1.91 -6.70
CA GLY A 19 13.82 2.20 -6.85
C GLY A 19 12.98 1.00 -7.27
N TRP A 20 13.51 0.10 -8.11
CA TRP A 20 12.81 -1.13 -8.51
C TRP A 20 12.65 -2.12 -7.36
N ILE A 21 13.66 -2.19 -6.46
CA ILE A 21 13.57 -3.03 -5.25
C ILE A 21 12.48 -2.50 -4.33
N VAL A 22 12.42 -1.18 -4.15
CA VAL A 22 11.40 -0.55 -3.31
C VAL A 22 10.00 -0.79 -3.88
N ILE A 23 9.82 -0.68 -5.21
CA ILE A 23 8.54 -1.01 -5.88
C ILE A 23 8.19 -2.50 -5.68
N ALA A 24 9.14 -3.42 -5.87
CA ALA A 24 8.89 -4.85 -5.70
C ALA A 24 8.46 -5.18 -4.26
N VAL A 25 9.15 -4.62 -3.27
CA VAL A 25 8.79 -4.80 -1.85
C VAL A 25 7.45 -4.14 -1.52
N GLY A 26 7.16 -2.97 -2.10
CA GLY A 26 5.85 -2.31 -2.00
C GLY A 26 4.72 -3.15 -2.61
N ALA A 27 4.98 -3.79 -3.75
CA ALA A 27 4.04 -4.71 -4.39
C ALA A 27 3.76 -5.95 -3.52
N LEU A 28 4.78 -6.50 -2.84
CA LEU A 28 4.57 -7.56 -1.85
C LEU A 28 3.69 -7.08 -0.68
N GLY A 29 3.81 -5.82 -0.25
CA GLY A 29 2.92 -5.20 0.73
C GLY A 29 1.47 -5.14 0.22
N THR A 30 1.28 -4.81 -1.05
CA THR A 30 -0.04 -4.87 -1.70
C THR A 30 -0.61 -6.29 -1.70
N TYR A 31 0.21 -7.32 -1.98
CA TYR A 31 -0.20 -8.72 -1.87
C TYR A 31 -0.64 -9.07 -0.45
N ALA A 32 0.12 -8.69 0.57
CA ALA A 32 -0.23 -8.94 1.97
C ALA A 32 -1.62 -8.38 2.36
N SER A 33 -1.95 -7.17 1.89
CA SER A 33 -3.24 -6.53 2.18
C SER A 33 -4.38 -6.98 1.26
N SER A 34 -4.08 -7.65 0.13
CA SER A 34 -5.10 -8.03 -0.85
C SER A 34 -6.10 -9.09 -0.34
N GLY A 35 -5.81 -9.77 0.78
CA GLY A 35 -6.76 -10.60 1.49
C GLY A 35 -8.02 -9.87 2.01
N SER A 36 -7.90 -8.54 2.26
CA SER A 36 -9.04 -7.68 2.60
C SER A 36 -9.67 -6.99 1.38
N ALA A 37 -9.17 -7.26 0.16
CA ALA A 37 -9.74 -6.70 -1.05
C ALA A 37 -11.15 -7.24 -1.30
N GLN A 38 -12.00 -6.39 -1.87
CA GLN A 38 -13.38 -6.76 -2.19
C GLN A 38 -13.45 -7.99 -3.09
N VAL A 39 -12.57 -8.09 -4.10
CA VAL A 39 -12.51 -9.21 -5.03
C VAL A 39 -12.21 -10.52 -4.28
N THR A 40 -11.28 -10.50 -3.33
CA THR A 40 -10.90 -11.69 -2.55
C THR A 40 -12.06 -12.16 -1.68
N LEU A 41 -12.68 -11.24 -0.94
CA LEU A 41 -13.79 -11.62 -0.06
C LEU A 41 -15.03 -12.06 -0.86
N ALA A 42 -15.35 -11.41 -1.98
CA ALA A 42 -16.42 -11.81 -2.87
C ALA A 42 -16.18 -13.23 -3.45
N GLY A 43 -14.94 -13.55 -3.81
CA GLY A 43 -14.57 -14.86 -4.36
C GLY A 43 -14.72 -16.03 -3.38
N ILE A 44 -14.57 -15.77 -2.08
CA ILE A 44 -14.66 -16.79 -1.04
C ILE A 44 -15.94 -16.70 -0.19
N GLN A 45 -16.85 -15.79 -0.53
CA GLN A 45 -18.07 -15.54 0.23
C GLN A 45 -18.92 -16.80 0.41
N THR A 46 -18.98 -17.67 -0.60
CA THR A 46 -19.68 -18.94 -0.54
C THR A 46 -19.08 -19.87 0.52
N LEU A 47 -17.74 -19.98 0.57
CA LEU A 47 -17.05 -20.81 1.57
C LEU A 47 -17.31 -20.32 3.00
N ILE A 48 -17.39 -19.01 3.20
CA ILE A 48 -17.71 -18.44 4.51
C ILE A 48 -19.16 -18.73 4.88
N PHE A 49 -20.09 -18.57 3.93
CA PHE A 49 -21.51 -18.86 4.13
C PHE A 49 -21.75 -20.32 4.51
N GLU A 50 -21.15 -21.26 3.79
CA GLU A 50 -21.29 -22.71 4.04
C GLU A 50 -20.75 -23.13 5.42
N ASP A 51 -19.66 -22.49 5.88
CA ASP A 51 -19.02 -22.83 7.16
C ASP A 51 -19.68 -22.16 8.36
N THR A 52 -20.16 -20.92 8.20
CA THR A 52 -20.66 -20.11 9.33
C THR A 52 -22.16 -19.92 9.33
N GLY A 53 -22.85 -20.16 8.22
CA GLY A 53 -24.26 -19.86 8.04
C GLY A 53 -24.59 -18.35 8.00
N TRP A 54 -23.57 -17.48 7.92
CA TRP A 54 -23.81 -16.03 7.88
C TRP A 54 -24.31 -15.59 6.52
N ASP A 55 -25.36 -14.79 6.52
CA ASP A 55 -25.95 -14.28 5.30
C ASP A 55 -24.95 -13.42 4.49
N ARG A 56 -25.05 -13.51 3.16
CA ARG A 56 -24.19 -12.75 2.25
C ARG A 56 -24.30 -11.25 2.42
N SER A 57 -25.49 -10.76 2.77
CA SER A 57 -25.72 -9.34 3.08
C SER A 57 -24.91 -8.89 4.30
N THR A 58 -24.81 -9.74 5.31
CA THR A 58 -24.04 -9.49 6.53
C THR A 58 -22.55 -9.38 6.23
N ILE A 59 -22.00 -10.28 5.39
CA ILE A 59 -20.61 -10.19 4.95
C ILE A 59 -20.38 -8.93 4.10
N ALA A 60 -21.32 -8.60 3.19
CA ALA A 60 -21.24 -7.42 2.35
C ALA A 60 -21.26 -6.10 3.14
N LEU A 61 -21.99 -6.04 4.26
CA LEU A 61 -21.97 -4.89 5.17
C LEU A 61 -20.57 -4.65 5.73
N GLY A 62 -19.83 -5.69 6.10
CA GLY A 62 -18.43 -5.56 6.53
C GLY A 62 -17.54 -4.94 5.46
N ILE A 63 -17.71 -5.34 4.20
CA ILE A 63 -16.98 -4.76 3.05
C ILE A 63 -17.31 -3.27 2.92
N THR A 64 -18.58 -2.92 2.99
CA THR A 64 -19.04 -1.53 2.85
C THR A 64 -18.47 -0.65 3.95
N ILE A 65 -18.64 -1.04 5.22
CA ILE A 65 -18.11 -0.28 6.37
C ILE A 65 -16.58 -0.16 6.27
N GLY A 66 -15.88 -1.25 5.97
CA GLY A 66 -14.42 -1.22 5.81
C GLY A 66 -13.96 -0.30 4.67
N THR A 67 -14.73 -0.20 3.58
CA THR A 67 -14.45 0.72 2.47
C THR A 67 -14.65 2.19 2.88
N TRP A 68 -15.72 2.50 3.60
CA TRP A 68 -15.97 3.83 4.15
C TRP A 68 -14.85 4.26 5.11
N VAL A 69 -14.46 3.37 6.04
CA VAL A 69 -13.36 3.64 6.97
C VAL A 69 -12.05 3.88 6.21
N ALA A 70 -11.74 3.07 5.19
CA ALA A 70 -10.57 3.28 4.36
C ALA A 70 -10.60 4.63 3.63
N GLY A 71 -11.75 5.03 3.09
CA GLY A 71 -11.94 6.33 2.44
C GLY A 71 -11.69 7.48 3.39
N LEU A 72 -12.26 7.44 4.60
CA LEU A 72 -12.08 8.46 5.64
C LEU A 72 -10.63 8.55 6.16
N LEU A 73 -9.91 7.43 6.21
CA LEU A 73 -8.52 7.39 6.64
C LEU A 73 -7.53 7.78 5.54
N THR A 74 -7.91 7.72 4.27
CA THR A 74 -7.02 8.01 3.13
C THR A 74 -6.37 9.40 3.22
N PRO A 75 -7.08 10.52 3.51
CA PRO A 75 -6.46 11.84 3.65
C PRO A 75 -5.45 11.92 4.83
N VAL A 76 -5.73 11.19 5.92
CA VAL A 76 -4.84 11.14 7.08
C VAL A 76 -3.53 10.45 6.70
N PHE A 77 -3.61 9.32 6.02
CA PHE A 77 -2.43 8.59 5.56
C PHE A 77 -1.71 9.30 4.41
N GLY A 78 -2.40 10.09 3.58
CA GLY A 78 -1.77 11.01 2.64
C GLY A 78 -0.85 11.99 3.36
N LYS A 79 -1.34 12.67 4.39
CA LYS A 79 -0.51 13.58 5.20
C LYS A 79 0.66 12.88 5.90
N ILE A 80 0.46 11.67 6.40
CA ILE A 80 1.53 10.85 6.99
C ILE A 80 2.58 10.49 5.94
N ALA A 81 2.17 10.13 4.71
CA ALA A 81 3.08 9.85 3.61
C ALA A 81 3.98 11.05 3.29
N ASP A 82 3.41 12.24 3.23
CA ASP A 82 4.14 13.46 2.90
C ASP A 82 5.11 13.86 4.04
N THR A 83 4.68 13.77 5.29
CA THR A 83 5.47 14.22 6.45
C THR A 83 6.48 13.19 6.92
N HIS A 84 6.05 11.99 7.23
CA HIS A 84 6.88 10.93 7.85
C HIS A 84 7.38 9.89 6.84
N GLY A 85 6.74 9.82 5.67
CA GLY A 85 7.04 8.84 4.63
C GLY A 85 6.50 7.42 4.93
N PRO A 86 6.67 6.50 3.98
CA PRO A 86 6.10 5.14 4.03
C PRO A 86 6.85 4.18 4.97
N ARG A 87 8.07 4.55 5.39
CA ARG A 87 9.02 3.67 6.08
C ARG A 87 8.52 3.05 7.39
N LEU A 88 7.75 3.79 8.19
CA LEU A 88 7.17 3.30 9.44
C LEU A 88 5.71 2.84 9.23
N ALA A 89 4.96 3.56 8.40
CA ALA A 89 3.55 3.28 8.19
C ALA A 89 3.32 1.92 7.52
N MET A 90 4.08 1.56 6.49
CA MET A 90 3.89 0.30 5.77
C MET A 90 4.20 -0.94 6.62
N PRO A 91 5.35 -1.05 7.33
CA PRO A 91 5.61 -2.19 8.19
C PRO A 91 4.60 -2.33 9.33
N LEU A 92 4.28 -1.22 10.00
CA LEU A 92 3.31 -1.23 11.10
C LEU A 92 1.93 -1.68 10.63
N THR A 93 1.48 -1.18 9.48
CA THR A 93 0.20 -1.60 8.90
C THR A 93 0.24 -3.07 8.47
N SER A 94 1.35 -3.55 7.89
CA SER A 94 1.50 -4.97 7.53
C SER A 94 1.37 -5.88 8.74
N LEU A 95 1.97 -5.48 9.87
CA LEU A 95 1.86 -6.20 11.14
C LEU A 95 0.40 -6.25 11.63
N ILE A 96 -0.27 -5.10 11.67
CA ILE A 96 -1.68 -5.01 12.13
C ILE A 96 -2.59 -5.83 11.21
N VAL A 97 -2.45 -5.70 9.90
CA VAL A 97 -3.22 -6.47 8.92
C VAL A 97 -2.98 -7.96 9.08
N GLY A 98 -1.73 -8.38 9.32
CA GLY A 98 -1.38 -9.77 9.56
C GLY A 98 -2.04 -10.34 10.81
N VAL A 99 -2.04 -9.60 11.92
CA VAL A 99 -2.75 -9.97 13.15
C VAL A 99 -4.26 -10.08 12.91
N CYS A 100 -4.84 -9.12 12.18
CA CYS A 100 -6.27 -9.16 11.84
C CYS A 100 -6.63 -10.39 10.99
N PHE A 101 -5.83 -10.74 9.98
CA PHE A 101 -6.08 -11.93 9.15
C PHE A 101 -5.94 -13.23 9.95
N TYR A 102 -4.93 -13.30 10.82
CA TYR A 102 -4.80 -14.47 11.70
C TYR A 102 -6.02 -14.60 12.62
N TRP A 103 -6.53 -13.49 13.12
CA TRP A 103 -7.75 -13.46 13.93
C TRP A 103 -9.01 -13.85 13.14
N ILE A 104 -9.17 -13.36 11.89
CA ILE A 104 -10.25 -13.80 10.99
C ILE A 104 -10.23 -15.32 10.78
N GLY A 105 -9.05 -15.92 10.62
CA GLY A 105 -8.92 -17.36 10.52
C GLY A 105 -9.31 -18.15 11.79
N GLY A 106 -9.39 -17.48 12.95
CA GLY A 106 -9.82 -18.06 14.23
C GLY A 106 -11.20 -17.60 14.72
N MET A 107 -11.94 -16.83 13.94
CA MET A 107 -13.20 -16.22 14.37
C MET A 107 -14.31 -17.26 14.63
N SER A 108 -15.08 -17.02 15.69
CA SER A 108 -16.25 -17.80 16.07
C SER A 108 -17.56 -16.99 16.02
N ALA A 109 -17.47 -15.67 16.07
CA ALA A 109 -18.61 -14.77 16.08
C ALA A 109 -18.47 -13.69 14.99
N ILE A 110 -19.60 -13.21 14.47
CA ILE A 110 -19.65 -12.21 13.38
C ILE A 110 -18.96 -10.89 13.74
N TRP A 111 -19.02 -10.48 15.00
CA TRP A 111 -18.39 -9.25 15.43
C TRP A 111 -16.84 -9.31 15.35
N HIS A 112 -16.22 -10.50 15.56
CA HIS A 112 -14.79 -10.70 15.33
C HIS A 112 -14.43 -10.39 13.87
N PHE A 113 -15.28 -10.87 12.94
CA PHE A 113 -15.11 -10.57 11.52
C PHE A 113 -15.17 -9.06 11.25
N TYR A 114 -16.20 -8.37 11.74
CA TYR A 114 -16.34 -6.93 11.51
C TYR A 114 -15.13 -6.15 12.03
N VAL A 115 -14.75 -6.38 13.30
CA VAL A 115 -13.63 -5.64 13.89
C VAL A 115 -12.35 -5.89 13.13
N ALA A 116 -11.97 -7.16 12.94
CA ALA A 116 -10.72 -7.50 12.28
C ALA A 116 -10.70 -7.08 10.81
N TYR A 117 -11.79 -7.28 10.07
CA TYR A 117 -11.88 -6.93 8.67
C TYR A 117 -11.88 -5.42 8.43
N ILE A 118 -12.63 -4.65 9.21
CA ILE A 118 -12.71 -3.19 9.10
C ILE A 118 -11.33 -2.57 9.38
N ILE A 119 -10.63 -3.06 10.42
CA ILE A 119 -9.28 -2.60 10.72
C ILE A 119 -8.31 -2.96 9.58
N ALA A 120 -8.31 -4.23 9.15
CA ALA A 120 -7.42 -4.69 8.08
C ALA A 120 -7.64 -3.91 6.79
N ARG A 121 -8.90 -3.71 6.38
CA ARG A 121 -9.24 -2.96 5.16
C ARG A 121 -9.03 -1.47 5.32
N GLY A 122 -9.43 -0.89 6.46
CA GLY A 122 -9.30 0.54 6.76
C GLY A 122 -7.88 1.03 6.73
N LEU A 123 -6.94 0.25 7.25
CA LEU A 123 -5.52 0.56 7.26
C LEU A 123 -4.81 0.06 6.00
N GLY A 124 -5.09 -1.18 5.60
CA GLY A 124 -4.40 -1.83 4.49
C GLY A 124 -4.63 -1.16 3.15
N ASN A 125 -5.86 -0.71 2.87
CA ASN A 125 -6.19 -0.09 1.60
C ASN A 125 -5.43 1.23 1.36
N PRO A 126 -5.45 2.25 2.24
CA PRO A 126 -4.69 3.47 2.01
C PRO A 126 -3.17 3.26 2.11
N VAL A 127 -2.69 2.44 3.03
CA VAL A 127 -1.25 2.36 3.34
C VAL A 127 -0.52 1.36 2.43
N LEU A 128 -1.03 0.14 2.25
CA LEU A 128 -0.32 -0.92 1.52
C LEU A 128 -0.71 -1.02 0.05
N ILE A 129 -1.91 -0.55 -0.33
CA ILE A 129 -2.40 -0.66 -1.71
C ILE A 129 -2.45 0.71 -2.40
N GLY A 130 -2.89 1.74 -1.71
CA GLY A 130 -3.26 3.04 -2.30
C GLY A 130 -2.13 4.05 -2.32
N VAL A 131 -2.04 4.83 -1.25
CA VAL A 131 -1.23 6.06 -1.19
C VAL A 131 0.26 5.76 -1.15
N MET A 132 0.72 4.97 -0.18
CA MET A 132 2.16 4.81 0.08
C MET A 132 2.96 4.22 -1.09
N PRO A 133 2.54 3.12 -1.76
CA PRO A 133 3.29 2.58 -2.89
C PRO A 133 3.37 3.56 -4.06
N ARG A 134 2.32 4.36 -4.29
CA ARG A 134 2.31 5.39 -5.34
C ARG A 134 3.23 6.56 -5.00
N THR A 135 3.23 7.02 -3.75
CA THR A 135 4.15 8.08 -3.29
C THR A 135 5.60 7.65 -3.49
N VAL A 136 5.95 6.40 -3.13
CA VAL A 136 7.28 5.87 -3.35
C VAL A 136 7.63 5.83 -4.85
N ALA A 137 6.71 5.36 -5.70
CA ALA A 137 6.95 5.32 -7.14
C ALA A 137 7.19 6.72 -7.71
N VAL A 138 6.45 7.73 -7.25
CA VAL A 138 6.62 9.14 -7.68
C VAL A 138 7.94 9.72 -7.21
N ASN A 139 8.40 9.41 -5.99
CA ASN A 139 9.63 9.95 -5.43
C ASN A 139 10.88 9.33 -6.06
N PHE A 140 10.86 8.03 -6.38
CA PHE A 140 12.02 7.33 -6.93
C PHE A 140 12.17 7.45 -8.45
N PHE A 141 11.08 7.76 -9.18
CA PHE A 141 11.10 7.80 -10.63
C PHE A 141 10.57 9.13 -11.16
N ASP A 142 11.35 9.77 -12.04
CA ASP A 142 10.94 10.96 -12.77
C ASP A 142 10.63 10.62 -14.23
N ARG A 143 11.59 10.19 -15.03
CA ARG A 143 11.40 9.81 -16.44
C ARG A 143 10.56 8.54 -16.61
N LYS A 144 10.72 7.54 -15.70
CA LYS A 144 9.99 6.26 -15.71
C LYS A 144 8.78 6.26 -14.78
N ARG A 145 8.34 7.44 -14.33
CA ARG A 145 7.23 7.61 -13.38
C ARG A 145 5.96 6.89 -13.81
N ASN A 146 5.54 7.07 -15.06
CA ASN A 146 4.33 6.44 -15.58
C ASN A 146 4.43 4.90 -15.62
N LEU A 147 5.60 4.36 -15.95
CA LEU A 147 5.85 2.92 -15.93
C LEU A 147 5.82 2.39 -14.48
N ALA A 148 6.48 3.06 -13.55
CA ALA A 148 6.49 2.71 -12.14
C ALA A 148 5.08 2.73 -11.54
N LEU A 149 4.30 3.77 -11.80
CA LEU A 149 2.89 3.87 -11.38
C LEU A 149 2.01 2.80 -12.04
N GLY A 150 2.25 2.46 -13.29
CA GLY A 150 1.57 1.37 -14.00
C GLY A 150 1.80 0.02 -13.30
N ILE A 151 3.04 -0.32 -12.96
CA ILE A 151 3.40 -1.55 -12.25
C ILE A 151 2.73 -1.60 -10.87
N VAL A 152 2.80 -0.52 -10.10
CA VAL A 152 2.16 -0.43 -8.78
C VAL A 152 0.63 -0.58 -8.89
N SER A 153 0.01 0.00 -9.91
CA SER A 153 -1.44 -0.09 -10.11
C SER A 153 -1.89 -1.48 -10.54
N MET A 154 -1.09 -2.20 -11.33
CA MET A 154 -1.34 -3.59 -11.72
C MET A 154 -1.21 -4.58 -10.57
N ALA A 155 -0.43 -4.26 -9.53
CA ALA A 155 -0.23 -5.15 -8.39
C ALA A 155 -1.56 -5.51 -7.69
N ARG A 156 -2.48 -4.55 -7.54
CA ARG A 156 -3.77 -4.76 -6.86
C ARG A 156 -4.65 -5.81 -7.53
N PRO A 157 -5.01 -5.73 -8.83
CA PRO A 157 -5.86 -6.72 -9.47
C PRO A 157 -5.15 -8.08 -9.60
N CYS A 158 -3.85 -8.09 -9.93
CA CYS A 158 -3.08 -9.33 -10.05
C CYS A 158 -3.03 -10.09 -8.72
N PHE A 159 -2.67 -9.44 -7.64
CA PHE A 159 -2.59 -10.09 -6.33
C PHE A 159 -3.96 -10.42 -5.74
N GLY A 160 -5.00 -9.64 -6.06
CA GLY A 160 -6.37 -10.00 -5.74
C GLY A 160 -6.77 -11.33 -6.36
N ALA A 161 -6.53 -11.51 -7.66
CA ALA A 161 -6.81 -12.74 -8.37
C ALA A 161 -5.98 -13.92 -7.83
N ILE A 162 -4.68 -13.72 -7.59
CA ILE A 162 -3.80 -14.75 -7.02
C ILE A 162 -4.31 -15.19 -5.63
N ASN A 163 -4.71 -14.24 -4.78
CA ASN A 163 -5.21 -14.57 -3.45
C ASN A 163 -6.52 -15.36 -3.49
N VAL A 164 -7.44 -15.04 -4.39
CA VAL A 164 -8.67 -15.85 -4.56
C VAL A 164 -8.31 -17.30 -4.90
N GLN A 165 -7.41 -17.49 -5.88
CA GLN A 165 -6.99 -18.83 -6.30
C GLN A 165 -6.28 -19.59 -5.17
N LEU A 166 -5.36 -18.94 -4.45
CA LEU A 166 -4.63 -19.55 -3.33
C LEU A 166 -5.57 -19.91 -2.19
N ILE A 167 -6.49 -19.04 -1.79
CA ILE A 167 -7.45 -19.33 -0.73
C ILE A 167 -8.36 -20.49 -1.14
N THR A 168 -8.85 -20.49 -2.38
CA THR A 168 -9.68 -21.59 -2.91
C THR A 168 -8.90 -22.91 -2.91
N LEU A 169 -7.67 -22.89 -3.40
CA LEU A 169 -6.81 -24.08 -3.43
C LEU A 169 -6.54 -24.65 -2.03
N ILE A 170 -6.20 -23.78 -1.08
CA ILE A 170 -5.97 -24.20 0.31
C ILE A 170 -7.28 -24.73 0.93
N SER A 171 -8.40 -24.15 0.56
CA SER A 171 -9.73 -24.58 1.07
C SER A 171 -10.15 -25.96 0.59
N THR A 172 -9.63 -26.43 -0.57
CA THR A 172 -9.87 -27.81 -1.02
C THR A 172 -9.14 -28.86 -0.16
N TRP A 173 -8.04 -28.49 0.48
CA TRP A 173 -7.21 -29.41 1.27
C TRP A 173 -7.38 -29.24 2.77
N SER A 174 -7.87 -28.08 3.21
CA SER A 174 -8.07 -27.75 4.62
C SER A 174 -9.33 -26.90 4.80
N SER A 175 -9.15 -25.57 5.04
CA SER A 175 -10.27 -24.65 5.13
C SER A 175 -9.84 -23.23 4.76
N TRP A 176 -10.81 -22.38 4.42
CA TRP A 176 -10.57 -20.96 4.18
C TRP A 176 -9.98 -20.27 5.43
N ARG A 177 -10.29 -20.77 6.64
CA ARG A 177 -9.72 -20.29 7.90
C ARG A 177 -8.21 -20.49 7.95
N THR A 178 -7.73 -21.64 7.52
CA THR A 178 -6.28 -21.94 7.41
C THR A 178 -5.61 -21.00 6.41
N ALA A 179 -6.26 -20.74 5.28
CA ALA A 179 -5.75 -19.81 4.29
C ALA A 179 -5.57 -18.40 4.85
N TYR A 180 -6.55 -17.88 5.61
CA TYR A 180 -6.42 -16.57 6.29
C TYR A 180 -5.34 -16.55 7.37
N LYS A 181 -5.16 -17.63 8.14
CA LYS A 181 -4.04 -17.73 9.09
C LYS A 181 -2.69 -17.68 8.39
N LEU A 182 -2.53 -18.42 7.28
CA LEU A 182 -1.30 -18.39 6.48
C LEU A 182 -1.04 -17.00 5.89
N LEU A 183 -2.07 -16.35 5.36
CA LEU A 183 -1.96 -14.99 4.85
C LEU A 183 -1.60 -14.00 5.96
N GLY A 184 -2.14 -14.19 7.18
CA GLY A 184 -1.78 -13.43 8.36
C GLY A 184 -0.32 -13.59 8.73
N VAL A 185 0.19 -14.81 8.79
CA VAL A 185 1.60 -15.11 9.06
C VAL A 185 2.50 -14.48 7.97
N TYR A 186 2.13 -14.63 6.69
CA TYR A 186 2.84 -14.01 5.59
C TYR A 186 2.94 -12.49 5.77
N SER A 187 1.82 -11.82 6.09
CA SER A 187 1.78 -10.36 6.29
C SER A 187 2.64 -9.92 7.48
N ILE A 188 2.68 -10.70 8.56
CA ILE A 188 3.56 -10.45 9.70
C ILE A 188 5.04 -10.58 9.29
N LEU A 189 5.40 -11.65 8.59
CA LEU A 189 6.78 -11.87 8.13
C LEU A 189 7.24 -10.77 7.17
N LEU A 190 6.35 -10.26 6.34
CA LEU A 190 6.63 -9.20 5.39
C LEU A 190 6.96 -7.86 6.08
N THR A 191 6.59 -7.68 7.35
CA THR A 191 6.98 -6.50 8.15
C THR A 191 8.49 -6.28 8.12
N ILE A 192 9.29 -7.36 8.14
CA ILE A 192 10.77 -7.29 8.11
C ILE A 192 11.28 -6.67 6.81
N PRO A 193 11.02 -7.22 5.61
CA PRO A 193 11.51 -6.61 4.38
C PRO A 193 10.94 -5.21 4.14
N LEU A 194 9.68 -4.94 4.49
CA LEU A 194 9.12 -3.59 4.40
C LEU A 194 9.91 -2.59 5.25
N SER A 195 10.28 -2.94 6.49
CA SER A 195 11.05 -2.04 7.36
C SER A 195 12.49 -1.82 6.87
N LEU A 196 13.09 -2.83 6.24
CA LEU A 196 14.48 -2.79 5.78
C LEU A 196 14.64 -2.05 4.44
N PHE A 197 13.75 -2.32 3.47
CA PHE A 197 13.91 -1.85 2.10
C PHE A 197 13.09 -0.60 1.76
N ILE A 198 11.97 -0.34 2.42
CA ILE A 198 11.18 0.85 2.12
C ILE A 198 11.92 2.11 2.60
N ARG A 199 12.07 3.07 1.67
CA ARG A 199 12.64 4.40 1.92
C ARG A 199 11.68 5.46 1.41
N LYS A 200 11.77 6.66 1.98
CA LYS A 200 10.91 7.78 1.57
C LYS A 200 11.36 8.33 0.21
N ASP A 201 12.63 8.66 0.10
CA ASP A 201 13.20 9.38 -1.04
C ASP A 201 14.55 8.76 -1.42
N PRO A 202 14.97 8.81 -2.71
CA PRO A 202 16.26 8.32 -3.16
C PRO A 202 17.42 9.12 -2.56
N GLU A 203 17.24 10.42 -2.32
CA GLU A 203 18.23 11.33 -1.74
C GLU A 203 18.64 10.90 -0.33
N SER A 204 17.70 10.33 0.45
CA SER A 204 17.97 9.81 1.80
C SER A 204 19.02 8.68 1.85
N ILE A 205 19.34 8.10 0.70
CA ILE A 205 20.32 7.02 0.51
C ILE A 205 21.43 7.42 -0.47
N GLY A 206 21.53 8.71 -0.80
CA GLY A 206 22.55 9.25 -1.70
C GLY A 206 22.37 8.88 -3.18
N LEU A 207 21.15 8.56 -3.60
CA LEU A 207 20.79 8.28 -4.98
C LEU A 207 19.99 9.45 -5.57
N LEU A 208 20.05 9.60 -6.88
CA LEU A 208 19.16 10.49 -7.62
C LEU A 208 17.98 9.69 -8.22
N PRO A 209 16.85 10.35 -8.52
CA PRO A 209 15.73 9.72 -9.24
C PRO A 209 16.21 9.05 -10.53
N ASP A 210 15.56 7.93 -10.89
CA ASP A 210 15.92 7.10 -12.06
C ASP A 210 17.34 6.51 -12.04
N GLY A 211 18.13 6.71 -10.97
CA GLY A 211 19.52 6.25 -10.87
C GLY A 211 20.50 7.07 -11.70
N GLU A 212 20.15 8.29 -12.06
CA GLU A 212 21.06 9.16 -12.81
C GLU A 212 22.31 9.48 -11.97
N LYS A 213 23.47 9.50 -12.63
CA LYS A 213 24.71 9.95 -11.99
C LYS A 213 24.73 11.46 -11.99
N PRO A 214 25.22 12.12 -10.91
CA PRO A 214 25.41 13.56 -10.93
C PRO A 214 26.31 13.94 -12.11
N LYS A 215 25.80 14.69 -13.07
CA LYS A 215 26.61 15.25 -14.13
C LYS A 215 27.46 16.37 -13.52
N LEU A 216 28.75 16.14 -13.36
CA LEU A 216 29.73 17.11 -12.84
C LEU A 216 29.81 18.44 -13.62
N SER A 217 29.12 18.56 -14.76
CA SER A 217 29.25 19.74 -15.64
C SER A 217 28.15 20.81 -15.48
N ASN A 218 27.16 20.61 -14.53
CA ASN A 218 26.03 21.53 -14.48
C ASN A 218 25.72 22.10 -13.09
N GLN A 219 26.74 22.34 -12.25
CA GLN A 219 26.49 23.06 -10.98
C GLN A 219 25.85 24.44 -11.18
N GLU A 220 26.22 25.15 -12.25
CA GLU A 220 25.59 26.46 -12.57
C GLU A 220 24.17 26.35 -13.14
N SER A 221 23.88 25.28 -13.88
CA SER A 221 22.51 25.04 -14.39
C SER A 221 21.57 24.45 -13.33
N PHE A 222 22.10 23.75 -12.30
CA PHE A 222 21.30 23.29 -11.15
C PHE A 222 20.83 24.45 -10.29
N ILE A 223 21.70 25.42 -9.98
CA ILE A 223 21.32 26.60 -9.21
C ILE A 223 20.26 27.41 -9.96
N LYS A 224 20.40 27.54 -11.27
CA LYS A 224 19.42 28.25 -12.11
C LYS A 224 18.12 27.50 -12.32
N SER A 225 18.13 26.16 -12.34
CA SER A 225 16.92 25.34 -12.43
C SER A 225 16.22 25.19 -11.07
N GLU A 226 16.91 25.23 -9.95
CA GLU A 226 16.29 25.33 -8.62
C GLU A 226 15.64 26.69 -8.40
N GLU A 227 16.28 27.80 -8.78
CA GLU A 227 15.63 29.12 -8.69
C GLU A 227 14.41 29.23 -9.60
N VAL A 228 14.42 28.68 -10.80
CA VAL A 228 13.26 28.70 -11.71
C VAL A 228 12.19 27.66 -11.29
N ALA A 229 12.58 26.52 -10.71
CA ALA A 229 11.64 25.51 -10.23
C ALA A 229 10.99 25.90 -8.90
N ASP A 230 11.64 26.72 -8.09
CA ASP A 230 11.06 27.20 -6.81
C ASP A 230 10.03 28.33 -7.01
N ILE A 231 10.11 29.06 -8.15
CA ILE A 231 9.15 30.11 -8.48
C ILE A 231 7.77 29.55 -8.91
N ASP A 232 7.70 28.28 -9.36
CA ASP A 232 6.46 27.70 -9.92
C ASP A 232 5.89 26.53 -9.12
N LYS A 233 6.50 26.14 -8.01
CA LYS A 233 5.93 25.16 -7.07
C LYS A 233 4.96 25.83 -6.10
N HIS A 234 3.82 26.23 -6.62
CA HIS A 234 2.70 26.59 -5.72
C HIS A 234 2.31 25.36 -4.90
N ILE A 235 2.67 25.39 -3.61
CA ILE A 235 2.30 24.34 -2.65
C ILE A 235 0.82 24.50 -2.33
N TRP A 236 -0.01 23.74 -3.06
CA TRP A 236 -1.45 23.75 -2.85
C TRP A 236 -1.80 23.28 -1.45
N SER A 237 -2.47 24.12 -0.67
CA SER A 237 -3.12 23.64 0.53
C SER A 237 -4.38 22.84 0.19
N ALA A 238 -4.75 21.87 1.04
CA ALA A 238 -5.98 21.08 0.83
C ALA A 238 -7.23 21.96 0.68
N ARG A 239 -7.25 23.13 1.35
CA ARG A 239 -8.33 24.08 1.30
C ARG A 239 -8.38 24.87 -0.02
N GLU A 240 -7.24 25.16 -0.63
CA GLU A 240 -7.13 25.79 -1.95
C GLU A 240 -7.50 24.80 -3.04
N ALA A 241 -6.98 23.57 -2.96
CA ALA A 241 -7.33 22.50 -3.89
C ALA A 241 -8.85 22.23 -3.91
N ALA A 242 -9.50 22.22 -2.74
CA ALA A 242 -10.95 22.02 -2.62
C ALA A 242 -11.80 23.15 -3.27
N LYS A 243 -11.22 24.33 -3.50
CA LYS A 243 -11.90 25.44 -4.21
C LYS A 243 -11.75 25.37 -5.73
N THR A 244 -10.89 24.48 -6.23
CA THR A 244 -10.58 24.39 -7.65
C THR A 244 -11.61 23.51 -8.36
N PHE A 245 -12.20 24.02 -9.43
CA PHE A 245 -13.14 23.28 -10.29
C PHE A 245 -12.53 21.95 -10.81
N THR A 246 -11.24 21.96 -11.12
CA THR A 246 -10.51 20.79 -11.62
C THR A 246 -10.57 19.60 -10.66
N LEU A 247 -10.46 19.85 -9.34
CA LEU A 247 -10.57 18.77 -8.35
C LEU A 247 -11.95 18.12 -8.39
N TRP A 248 -13.00 18.93 -8.40
CA TRP A 248 -14.39 18.43 -8.45
C TRP A 248 -14.74 17.76 -9.77
N ALA A 249 -14.16 18.22 -10.88
CA ALA A 249 -14.31 17.57 -12.18
C ALA A 249 -13.67 16.17 -12.17
N ILE A 250 -12.48 16.02 -11.60
CA ILE A 250 -11.82 14.71 -11.46
C ILE A 250 -12.62 13.80 -10.53
N VAL A 251 -13.05 14.30 -9.38
CA VAL A 251 -13.86 13.54 -8.43
C VAL A 251 -15.16 13.07 -9.07
N SER A 252 -15.86 13.95 -9.80
CA SER A 252 -17.11 13.55 -10.48
C SER A 252 -16.88 12.55 -11.60
N ALA A 253 -15.76 12.63 -12.33
CA ALA A 253 -15.40 11.64 -13.33
C ALA A 253 -15.16 10.23 -12.73
N GLU A 254 -14.54 10.14 -11.56
CA GLU A 254 -14.36 8.88 -10.81
C GLU A 254 -15.68 8.26 -10.33
N PHE A 255 -16.72 9.08 -10.12
CA PHE A 255 -18.05 8.58 -9.76
C PHE A 255 -18.87 8.08 -10.95
N LEU A 256 -18.47 8.42 -12.18
CA LEU A 256 -19.17 8.04 -13.41
C LEU A 256 -18.62 6.76 -14.06
N ILE A 257 -17.51 6.24 -13.55
CA ILE A 257 -16.85 4.99 -13.99
C ILE A 257 -17.18 3.86 -13.00
#